data_8529a3d2958b0228cfeb3da4ba3ff82d
#
_entry.id   8529a3d2958b0228cfeb3da4ba3ff82d
#
_cell.length_a   1.000
_cell.length_b   1.000
_cell.length_c   1.000
_cell.angle_alpha   90.00
_cell.angle_beta   90.00
_cell.angle_gamma   90.00
#
_symmetry.space_group_name_H-M   'P 1'
#
loop_
_entity.id
_entity.type
_entity.pdbx_description
1 polymer ?
#
loop_
_entity_poly.entity_id
_entity_poly.type
_entity_poly.pdbx_seq_one_letter_code
_entity_poly.pdbx_strand_id
1 'polypeptide(L)'
;QWNPPAAGADIFKIHLKSRRVVRLTNQQFTPNLGAGDWASDFRNASRKENRKHHFAYGVYNMGPCPLPSGRVAFTSNREGFKPSKGYPAVALQLFVMDDRDSDLPRNEAHPANLDKIGHLNIAGALHPVVLTDGRIMFSTLESQGIRSRISWGIWTIHPDGSNWAPI
;
A
#
# COMPACT_ATOMS: atom_id res chain seq x y z
N GLN A 1 -21.45 -9.50 20.77
CA GLN A 1 -21.54 -8.54 19.66
C GLN A 1 -20.27 -8.69 18.85
N TRP A 2 -20.37 -9.20 17.62
CA TRP A 2 -19.24 -9.32 16.73
C TRP A 2 -18.78 -7.91 16.31
N ASN A 3 -17.62 -7.52 16.75
CA ASN A 3 -16.99 -6.28 16.32
C ASN A 3 -16.04 -6.66 15.17
N PRO A 4 -16.43 -6.45 13.92
CA PRO A 4 -15.54 -6.76 12.82
C PRO A 4 -14.26 -5.94 13.01
N PRO A 5 -13.09 -6.52 12.73
CA PRO A 5 -11.84 -5.77 12.78
C PRO A 5 -11.95 -4.56 11.85
N ALA A 6 -11.29 -3.48 12.21
CA ALA A 6 -11.17 -2.33 11.30
C ALA A 6 -10.75 -2.84 9.92
N ALA A 7 -11.37 -2.32 8.87
CA ALA A 7 -11.03 -2.71 7.52
C ALA A 7 -9.54 -2.49 7.29
N GLY A 8 -8.87 -3.47 6.70
CA GLY A 8 -7.43 -3.41 6.44
C GLY A 8 -6.88 -4.75 6.01
N ALA A 9 -5.63 -4.76 5.62
CA ALA A 9 -4.90 -5.97 5.24
C ALA A 9 -3.46 -5.92 5.73
N ASP A 10 -2.93 -7.10 6.07
CA ASP A 10 -1.56 -7.28 6.49
C ASP A 10 -0.82 -8.27 5.61
N ILE A 11 0.50 -8.14 5.56
CA ILE A 11 1.40 -9.02 4.85
C ILE A 11 1.92 -10.07 5.80
N PHE A 12 1.86 -11.30 5.35
CA PHE A 12 2.43 -12.46 6.01
C PHE A 12 3.31 -13.24 5.04
N LYS A 13 4.33 -13.91 5.56
CA LYS A 13 5.05 -14.94 4.83
C LYS A 13 4.88 -16.30 5.50
N ILE A 14 4.94 -17.35 4.70
CA ILE A 14 4.86 -18.73 5.17
C ILE A 14 6.08 -19.52 4.74
N HIS A 15 6.68 -20.24 5.67
CA HIS A 15 7.74 -21.20 5.35
C HIS A 15 7.10 -22.51 4.87
N LEU A 16 7.34 -22.88 3.62
CA LEU A 16 6.59 -23.96 2.96
C LEU A 16 6.74 -25.33 3.63
N LYS A 17 7.92 -25.66 4.15
CA LYS A 17 8.16 -26.93 4.82
C LYS A 17 7.55 -27.00 6.20
N SER A 18 7.85 -26.03 7.06
CA SER A 18 7.40 -26.03 8.45
C SER A 18 5.99 -25.47 8.64
N ARG A 19 5.42 -24.86 7.62
CA ARG A 19 4.13 -24.15 7.67
C ARG A 19 4.10 -22.98 8.68
N ARG A 20 5.25 -22.59 9.18
CA ARG A 20 5.35 -21.43 10.07
C ARG A 20 4.97 -20.16 9.30
N VAL A 21 4.06 -19.40 9.88
CA VAL A 21 3.62 -18.10 9.38
C VAL A 21 4.33 -17.00 10.17
N VAL A 22 4.84 -15.99 9.47
CA VAL A 22 5.48 -14.81 10.04
C VAL A 22 4.71 -13.58 9.61
N ARG A 23 4.31 -12.74 10.56
CA ARG A 23 3.64 -11.48 10.30
C ARG A 23 4.67 -10.40 9.96
N LEU A 24 4.51 -9.74 8.80
CA LEU A 24 5.42 -8.68 8.34
C LEU A 24 4.84 -7.27 8.52
N THR A 25 3.52 -7.12 8.61
CA THR A 25 2.91 -5.81 8.88
C THR A 25 1.82 -5.93 9.93
N ASN A 26 1.53 -4.84 10.62
CA ASN A 26 0.44 -4.77 11.57
C ASN A 26 -0.33 -3.47 11.40
N GLN A 27 -1.46 -3.54 10.73
CA GLN A 27 -2.30 -2.40 10.44
C GLN A 27 -2.80 -1.66 11.67
N GLN A 28 -2.99 -2.35 12.80
CA GLN A 28 -3.47 -1.74 14.03
C GLN A 28 -2.52 -0.68 14.60
N PHE A 29 -1.24 -0.81 14.29
CA PHE A 29 -0.19 0.10 14.75
C PHE A 29 0.38 0.96 13.62
N THR A 30 -0.16 0.83 12.41
CA THR A 30 0.28 1.63 11.27
C THR A 30 -0.49 2.94 11.21
N PRO A 31 0.15 4.09 11.30
CA PRO A 31 -0.53 5.37 11.16
C PRO A 31 -1.22 5.51 9.81
N ASN A 32 -2.47 5.95 9.83
CA ASN A 32 -3.19 6.35 8.63
C ASN A 32 -3.73 7.77 8.83
N LEU A 33 -2.88 8.73 8.63
CA LEU A 33 -3.11 10.14 8.94
C LEU A 33 -4.22 10.79 8.11
N GLY A 34 -4.61 10.18 7.00
CA GLY A 34 -5.63 10.75 6.11
C GLY A 34 -6.99 10.05 6.16
N ALA A 35 -7.11 8.92 6.85
CA ALA A 35 -8.32 8.10 6.77
C ALA A 35 -9.57 8.79 7.33
N GLY A 36 -9.43 9.54 8.42
CA GLY A 36 -10.53 10.25 9.04
C GLY A 36 -11.11 11.37 8.17
N ASP A 37 -10.23 12.14 7.54
CA ASP A 37 -10.60 13.30 6.72
C ASP A 37 -11.27 12.88 5.41
N TRP A 38 -10.84 11.76 4.85
CA TRP A 38 -11.42 11.23 3.63
C TRP A 38 -12.83 10.73 3.78
N ALA A 39 -13.18 10.27 4.94
CA ALA A 39 -14.52 9.80 5.23
C ALA A 39 -15.55 10.92 5.19
N SER A 40 -15.17 12.15 5.46
CA SER A 40 -16.06 13.32 5.40
C SER A 40 -16.33 13.76 3.95
N ASP A 41 -15.38 13.53 3.04
CA ASP A 41 -15.49 13.93 1.65
C ASP A 41 -16.31 12.96 0.77
N PHE A 42 -16.62 11.78 1.27
CA PHE A 42 -17.50 10.86 0.56
C PHE A 42 -18.94 11.37 0.57
N ARG A 43 -19.42 11.75 -0.60
CA ARG A 43 -20.76 12.33 -0.84
C ARG A 43 -21.96 11.47 -0.38
N ASN A 44 -21.74 10.25 0.06
CA ASN A 44 -22.74 9.37 0.62
C ASN A 44 -22.71 9.38 2.15
N ALA A 45 -22.98 10.53 2.73
CA ALA A 45 -23.13 10.70 4.18
C ALA A 45 -24.20 9.79 4.80
N SER A 46 -25.15 9.29 4.00
CA SER A 46 -26.22 8.38 4.43
C SER A 46 -25.77 6.99 4.86
N ARG A 47 -24.53 6.61 4.60
CA ARG A 47 -23.98 5.31 5.01
C ARG A 47 -22.92 5.41 6.10
N LYS A 48 -23.13 6.26 7.09
CA LYS A 48 -22.23 6.43 8.24
C LYS A 48 -21.88 5.11 8.93
N GLU A 49 -22.81 4.18 9.00
CA GLU A 49 -22.64 2.88 9.65
C GLU A 49 -21.69 1.94 8.91
N ASN A 50 -21.61 2.04 7.58
CA ASN A 50 -20.73 1.23 6.76
C ASN A 50 -19.33 1.82 6.57
N ARG A 51 -19.05 3.00 7.11
CA ARG A 51 -17.76 3.67 6.96
C ARG A 51 -16.61 2.88 7.58
N LYS A 52 -16.84 2.20 8.69
CA LYS A 52 -15.84 1.39 9.39
C LYS A 52 -15.26 0.25 8.55
N HIS A 53 -15.96 -0.14 7.51
CA HIS A 53 -15.55 -1.21 6.58
C HIS A 53 -15.10 -0.67 5.23
N HIS A 54 -15.08 0.64 5.07
CA HIS A 54 -14.68 1.25 3.82
C HIS A 54 -13.16 1.33 3.72
N PHE A 55 -12.63 1.20 2.51
CA PHE A 55 -11.22 1.32 2.17
C PHE A 55 -10.52 2.57 2.77
N ALA A 56 -11.27 3.64 3.04
CA ALA A 56 -10.77 4.86 3.64
C ALA A 56 -10.45 4.76 5.15
N TYR A 57 -10.89 3.72 5.84
CA TYR A 57 -10.78 3.62 7.31
C TYR A 57 -9.72 2.66 7.83
N GLY A 58 -9.19 1.82 6.98
CA GLY A 58 -8.17 0.86 7.34
C GLY A 58 -6.86 1.11 6.61
N VAL A 59 -5.79 0.55 7.13
CA VAL A 59 -4.53 0.45 6.42
C VAL A 59 -4.52 -0.86 5.63
N TYR A 60 -4.30 -0.74 4.34
CA TYR A 60 -4.18 -1.88 3.43
C TYR A 60 -2.73 -2.02 3.01
N ASN A 61 -2.12 -3.13 3.41
CA ASN A 61 -0.79 -3.54 2.96
C ASN A 61 -0.99 -4.71 2.00
N MET A 62 -0.71 -4.53 0.72
CA MET A 62 -1.10 -5.48 -0.34
C MET A 62 0.01 -5.71 -1.35
N GLY A 63 -0.13 -6.79 -2.12
CA GLY A 63 0.74 -7.10 -3.23
C GLY A 63 2.22 -7.25 -2.83
N PRO A 64 2.56 -8.07 -1.83
CA PRO A 64 3.96 -8.24 -1.45
C PRO A 64 4.76 -8.87 -2.58
N CYS A 65 5.91 -8.27 -2.87
CA CYS A 65 6.87 -8.77 -3.84
C CYS A 65 8.24 -8.86 -3.17
N PRO A 66 8.81 -10.06 -3.00
CA PRO A 66 10.14 -10.22 -2.45
C PRO A 66 11.19 -9.68 -3.43
N LEU A 67 12.18 -8.98 -2.91
CA LEU A 67 13.30 -8.42 -3.67
C LEU A 67 14.57 -9.24 -3.42
N PRO A 68 15.48 -9.33 -4.41
CA PRO A 68 16.76 -10.05 -4.26
C PRO A 68 17.62 -9.55 -3.10
N SER A 69 17.40 -8.31 -2.66
CA SER A 69 18.15 -7.67 -1.55
C SER A 69 17.74 -8.15 -0.16
N GLY A 70 16.83 -9.10 -0.01
CA GLY A 70 16.25 -9.47 1.29
C GLY A 70 15.28 -8.42 1.83
N ARG A 71 14.64 -7.67 0.94
CA ARG A 71 13.59 -6.71 1.24
C ARG A 71 12.27 -7.14 0.58
N VAL A 72 11.18 -6.49 0.94
CA VAL A 72 9.85 -6.75 0.39
C VAL A 72 9.27 -5.43 -0.10
N ALA A 73 8.96 -5.37 -1.41
CA ALA A 73 8.15 -4.30 -1.96
C ALA A 73 6.66 -4.60 -1.76
N PHE A 74 5.87 -3.58 -1.51
CA PHE A 74 4.42 -3.72 -1.35
C PHE A 74 3.71 -2.39 -1.57
N THR A 75 2.40 -2.44 -1.67
CA THR A 75 1.57 -1.24 -1.75
C THR A 75 0.81 -0.99 -0.46
N SER A 76 0.68 0.28 -0.09
CA SER A 76 -0.05 0.65 1.12
C SER A 76 -0.68 2.04 0.99
N ASN A 77 -1.82 2.22 1.64
CA ASN A 77 -2.46 3.53 1.82
C ASN A 77 -2.06 4.20 3.15
N ARG A 78 -1.03 3.68 3.82
CA ARG A 78 -0.48 4.34 5.01
C ARG A 78 -0.09 5.78 4.71
N GLU A 79 -0.06 6.62 5.72
CA GLU A 79 0.26 8.05 5.61
C GLU A 79 -0.78 8.91 4.86
N GLY A 80 -1.83 8.30 4.32
CA GLY A 80 -2.98 9.02 3.79
C GLY A 80 -2.68 9.94 2.60
N PHE A 81 -1.76 9.55 1.70
CA PHE A 81 -1.46 10.34 0.51
C PHE A 81 -2.68 10.52 -0.38
N LYS A 82 -2.95 11.77 -0.72
CA LYS A 82 -4.01 12.12 -1.68
C LYS A 82 -3.43 12.17 -3.08
N PRO A 83 -4.08 11.52 -4.05
CA PRO A 83 -3.69 11.66 -5.45
C PRO A 83 -3.99 13.08 -5.95
N SER A 84 -3.30 13.50 -6.99
CA SER A 84 -3.62 14.73 -7.70
C SER A 84 -5.01 14.64 -8.33
N LYS A 85 -5.71 15.78 -8.43
CA LYS A 85 -7.01 15.93 -9.10
C LYS A 85 -8.20 15.13 -8.54
N GLY A 86 -8.65 15.48 -7.35
CA GLY A 86 -10.03 15.16 -6.91
C GLY A 86 -10.44 13.68 -6.92
N TYR A 87 -9.48 12.76 -7.02
CA TYR A 87 -9.76 11.35 -6.84
C TYR A 87 -10.18 11.10 -5.40
N PRO A 88 -11.32 10.44 -5.16
CA PRO A 88 -11.93 10.44 -3.83
C PRO A 88 -11.31 9.43 -2.85
N ALA A 89 -10.28 8.69 -3.22
CA ALA A 89 -9.68 7.67 -2.38
C ALA A 89 -8.21 7.98 -2.04
N VAL A 90 -7.76 7.54 -0.87
CA VAL A 90 -6.36 7.58 -0.50
C VAL A 90 -5.56 6.71 -1.47
N ALA A 91 -4.47 7.24 -2.01
CA ALA A 91 -3.65 6.53 -2.96
C ALA A 91 -2.87 5.40 -2.28
N LEU A 92 -2.88 4.23 -2.91
CA LEU A 92 -1.94 3.17 -2.61
C LEU A 92 -0.57 3.56 -3.18
N GLN A 93 0.42 3.66 -2.31
CA GLN A 93 1.80 4.01 -2.67
C GLN A 93 2.71 2.80 -2.54
N LEU A 94 3.83 2.83 -3.25
CA LEU A 94 4.86 1.81 -3.15
C LEU A 94 5.77 2.06 -1.96
N PHE A 95 5.98 1.00 -1.20
CA PHE A 95 6.89 0.94 -0.08
C PHE A 95 7.83 -0.25 -0.21
N VAL A 96 9.00 -0.14 0.40
CA VAL A 96 9.95 -1.23 0.56
C VAL A 96 10.35 -1.32 2.03
N MET A 97 10.35 -2.51 2.58
CA MET A 97 10.74 -2.79 3.97
C MET A 97 11.71 -3.96 4.03
N ASP A 98 12.46 -4.08 5.12
CA ASP A 98 13.27 -5.27 5.35
C ASP A 98 12.38 -6.51 5.52
N ASP A 99 12.85 -7.64 5.01
CA ASP A 99 12.28 -8.93 5.36
C ASP A 99 12.74 -9.37 6.76
N ARG A 100 12.00 -10.25 7.40
CA ARG A 100 12.36 -10.82 8.69
C ARG A 100 11.85 -12.26 8.84
N ASP A 101 12.52 -13.02 9.69
CA ASP A 101 12.19 -14.44 9.96
C ASP A 101 11.46 -14.65 11.28
N SER A 102 11.22 -13.59 12.04
CA SER A 102 10.45 -13.63 13.29
C SER A 102 9.23 -12.72 13.20
N ASP A 103 8.20 -13.02 13.99
CA ASP A 103 7.01 -12.18 14.07
C ASP A 103 7.37 -10.76 14.52
N LEU A 104 6.59 -9.80 14.03
CA LEU A 104 6.65 -8.44 14.55
C LEU A 104 6.31 -8.42 16.04
N PRO A 105 7.02 -7.64 16.85
CA PRO A 105 6.55 -7.27 18.17
C PRO A 105 5.12 -6.72 18.11
N ARG A 106 4.36 -6.96 19.19
CA ARG A 106 2.92 -6.64 19.20
C ARG A 106 2.60 -5.16 18.97
N ASN A 107 3.55 -4.28 19.25
CA ASN A 107 3.42 -2.82 19.14
C ASN A 107 4.16 -2.22 17.95
N GLU A 108 4.67 -3.03 17.04
CA GLU A 108 5.32 -2.58 15.80
C GLU A 108 4.39 -2.67 14.61
N ALA A 109 4.50 -1.70 13.72
CA ALA A 109 3.69 -1.61 12.50
C ALA A 109 4.29 -2.40 11.33
N HIS A 110 5.61 -2.52 11.25
CA HIS A 110 6.37 -3.12 10.14
C HIS A 110 7.82 -3.40 10.58
N PRO A 111 8.57 -4.22 9.83
CA PRO A 111 10.02 -4.33 10.00
C PRO A 111 10.75 -3.00 9.84
N ALA A 112 12.03 -2.99 10.21
CA ALA A 112 12.88 -1.83 10.06
C ALA A 112 13.06 -1.40 8.59
N ASN A 113 13.63 -0.22 8.37
CA ASN A 113 13.97 0.35 7.07
C ASN A 113 12.79 0.36 6.09
N LEU A 114 11.68 0.95 6.54
CA LEU A 114 10.54 1.22 5.68
C LEU A 114 10.79 2.50 4.89
N ASP A 115 10.87 2.35 3.57
CA ASP A 115 11.03 3.48 2.65
C ASP A 115 9.79 3.58 1.74
N LYS A 116 9.26 4.78 1.59
CA LYS A 116 8.31 5.08 0.52
C LYS A 116 9.09 5.38 -0.76
N ILE A 117 8.95 4.52 -1.75
CA ILE A 117 9.62 4.67 -3.06
C ILE A 117 8.70 5.20 -4.15
N GLY A 118 7.38 5.16 -3.94
CA GLY A 118 6.40 5.68 -4.90
C GLY A 118 6.42 7.21 -4.98
N HIS A 119 6.23 7.75 -6.18
CA HIS A 119 6.15 9.20 -6.41
C HIS A 119 4.77 9.76 -6.07
N LEU A 120 4.71 10.99 -5.55
CA LEU A 120 3.46 11.61 -5.06
C LEU A 120 2.42 11.91 -6.14
N ASN A 121 2.83 12.02 -7.39
CA ASN A 121 1.94 12.24 -8.51
C ASN A 121 1.21 10.99 -8.99
N ILE A 122 1.57 9.82 -8.46
CA ILE A 122 0.89 8.55 -8.73
C ILE A 122 -0.42 8.52 -7.94
N ALA A 123 -1.53 8.32 -8.64
CA ALA A 123 -2.84 8.20 -8.01
C ALA A 123 -3.07 6.83 -7.35
N GLY A 124 -2.25 5.84 -7.66
CA GLY A 124 -2.24 4.52 -7.06
C GLY A 124 -1.18 3.65 -7.69
N ALA A 125 -0.53 2.82 -6.89
CA ALA A 125 0.46 1.84 -7.35
C ALA A 125 0.02 0.45 -6.91
N LEU A 126 -0.16 -0.46 -7.87
CA LEU A 126 -0.72 -1.79 -7.62
C LEU A 126 0.17 -2.88 -8.19
N HIS A 127 0.11 -4.04 -7.55
CA HIS A 127 0.69 -5.28 -8.06
C HIS A 127 2.17 -5.17 -8.42
N PRO A 128 3.05 -4.78 -7.47
CA PRO A 128 4.47 -4.73 -7.73
C PRO A 128 5.02 -6.14 -8.06
N VAL A 129 5.86 -6.21 -9.09
CA VAL A 129 6.55 -7.43 -9.53
C VAL A 129 8.01 -7.07 -9.79
N VAL A 130 8.93 -7.85 -9.27
CA VAL A 130 10.36 -7.65 -9.56
C VAL A 130 10.72 -8.23 -10.93
N LEU A 131 11.40 -7.44 -11.73
CA LEU A 131 11.94 -7.84 -13.02
C LEU A 131 13.32 -8.49 -12.86
N THR A 132 13.79 -9.17 -13.89
CA THR A 132 15.09 -9.85 -13.88
C THR A 132 16.29 -8.90 -13.72
N ASP A 133 16.11 -7.63 -14.08
CA ASP A 133 17.10 -6.57 -13.89
C ASP A 133 17.03 -5.88 -12.51
N GLY A 134 16.14 -6.34 -11.64
CA GLY A 134 15.95 -5.83 -10.28
C GLY A 134 15.00 -4.65 -10.14
N ARG A 135 14.49 -4.09 -11.24
CA ARG A 135 13.45 -3.05 -11.18
C ARG A 135 12.14 -3.64 -10.71
N ILE A 136 11.32 -2.81 -10.12
CA ILE A 136 9.95 -3.14 -9.71
C ILE A 136 9.01 -2.61 -10.79
N MET A 137 8.29 -3.49 -11.45
CA MET A 137 7.20 -3.14 -12.35
C MET A 137 5.88 -3.09 -11.57
N PHE A 138 5.05 -2.13 -11.85
CA PHE A 138 3.75 -1.97 -11.20
C PHE A 138 2.74 -1.27 -12.11
N SER A 139 1.47 -1.48 -11.87
CA SER A 139 0.42 -0.69 -12.51
C SER A 139 0.14 0.56 -11.68
N THR A 140 -0.04 1.68 -12.37
CA THR A 140 -0.36 2.96 -11.72
C THR A 140 -1.59 3.58 -12.36
N LEU A 141 -2.36 4.24 -11.53
CA LEU A 141 -3.47 5.06 -11.97
C LEU A 141 -2.94 6.48 -12.18
N GLU A 142 -2.94 6.92 -13.41
CA GLU A 142 -2.39 8.23 -13.79
C GLU A 142 -3.50 9.23 -14.10
N SER A 143 -3.36 10.42 -13.53
CA SER A 143 -4.17 11.58 -13.89
C SER A 143 -3.30 12.59 -14.62
N GLN A 144 -2.95 12.30 -15.84
CA GLN A 144 -1.99 13.08 -16.65
C GLN A 144 -2.55 14.37 -17.27
N GLY A 145 -3.57 14.96 -16.69
CA GLY A 145 -4.09 16.22 -17.21
C GLY A 145 -4.94 16.10 -18.47
N ILE A 146 -5.03 14.94 -19.05
CA ILE A 146 -5.80 14.68 -20.26
C ILE A 146 -7.25 14.42 -19.88
N ARG A 147 -8.06 15.49 -19.79
CA ARG A 147 -9.50 15.42 -19.54
C ARG A 147 -9.91 14.65 -18.25
N SER A 148 -11.17 14.41 -18.05
CA SER A 148 -11.75 13.83 -16.85
C SER A 148 -11.54 12.31 -16.67
N ARG A 149 -10.72 11.69 -17.49
CA ARG A 149 -10.51 10.24 -17.45
C ARG A 149 -9.14 9.88 -16.89
N ILE A 150 -9.14 8.91 -16.01
CA ILE A 150 -7.96 8.32 -15.39
C ILE A 150 -7.54 7.15 -16.28
N SER A 151 -6.26 7.12 -16.65
CA SER A 151 -5.68 6.03 -17.42
C SER A 151 -4.78 5.18 -16.51
N TRP A 152 -4.82 3.89 -16.74
CA TRP A 152 -3.85 2.97 -16.13
C TRP A 152 -2.63 2.86 -17.04
N GLY A 153 -1.46 2.91 -16.42
CA GLY A 153 -0.19 2.70 -17.08
C GLY A 153 0.65 1.63 -16.38
N ILE A 154 1.64 1.11 -17.06
CA ILE A 154 2.63 0.20 -16.49
C ILE A 154 3.95 0.94 -16.40
N TRP A 155 4.53 0.96 -15.22
CA TRP A 155 5.74 1.70 -14.91
C TRP A 155 6.76 0.81 -14.21
N THR A 156 7.99 1.24 -14.24
CA THR A 156 9.08 0.64 -13.47
C THR A 156 9.74 1.67 -12.58
N ILE A 157 10.33 1.17 -11.49
CA ILE A 157 11.11 1.96 -10.54
C ILE A 157 12.17 1.06 -9.92
N HIS A 158 13.32 1.61 -9.58
CA HIS A 158 14.31 0.89 -8.77
C HIS A 158 13.86 0.80 -7.29
N PRO A 159 14.32 -0.21 -6.54
CA PRO A 159 13.98 -0.35 -5.13
C PRO A 159 14.39 0.83 -4.22
N ASP A 160 15.27 1.69 -4.69
CA ASP A 160 15.67 2.94 -4.02
C ASP A 160 14.82 4.16 -4.43
N GLY A 161 13.82 3.97 -5.28
CA GLY A 161 12.94 5.03 -5.77
C GLY A 161 13.46 5.77 -7.00
N SER A 162 14.64 5.43 -7.51
CA SER A 162 15.20 6.04 -8.72
C SER A 162 14.66 5.43 -10.01
N ASN A 163 14.98 6.08 -11.15
CA ASN A 163 14.64 5.61 -12.50
C ASN A 163 13.17 5.23 -12.70
N TRP A 164 12.29 6.08 -12.24
CA TRP A 164 10.86 5.93 -12.49
C TRP A 164 10.56 6.23 -13.96
N ALA A 165 10.11 5.22 -14.69
CA ALA A 165 9.87 5.30 -16.12
C ALA A 165 8.69 4.41 -16.56
N PRO A 166 7.91 4.81 -17.58
CA PRO A 166 6.94 3.92 -18.22
C PRO A 166 7.64 2.81 -19.00
N ILE A 167 6.90 1.72 -19.22
CA ILE A 167 7.28 0.66 -20.15
C ILE A 167 6.54 0.85 -21.47
#